data_57316c99a149a82aac9b532ce70d4914
#
_entry.id   57316c99a149a82aac9b532ce70d4914
#
_cell.length_a   1.000
_cell.length_b   1.000
_cell.length_c   1.000
_cell.angle_alpha   90.00
_cell.angle_beta   90.00
_cell.angle_gamma   90.00
#
_symmetry.space_group_name_H-M   'P 1'
#
loop_
_entity.id
_entity.type
_entity.pdbx_description
1 polymer ?
#
loop_
_entity_poly.entity_id
_entity_poly.type
_entity_poly.pdbx_seq_one_letter_code
_entity_poly.pdbx_strand_id
1 'polypeptide(L)'
;MDLRAHPTHPDRRIQLGRLQRSEHGQRRHCFAISLLLILGPGLSCAAELQPETLAAWNHYIEQAKMRMNLRLDAGSHFLWLDEESDRARRVRRGEILVAPVNGSGRTEVPNGLIHDWIVAAFFPDTTIEKVFVTTGEYACYKDFYKPTVVESKLLSTDGSESSFSLRWLKKALFVTTVMDGDYKAYYLRRSEKSRYGFVWSTRIQDVVNDGQSSELKLPPGTGSGFIWRLFSISRFEERDGGVYVELEAIALSRGVPPGLGWLVNPVVSRLSQSSLVTFFSQTREAVRSLPQRAGLDSCGSRSSVLRARSSK
;
A
#
# COMPACT_ATOMS: atom_id res chain seq x y z
N MET A 1 49.93 -13.30 65.87
CA MET A 1 51.38 -13.36 65.68
C MET A 1 51.64 -12.62 64.37
N ASP A 2 51.84 -11.35 64.54
CA ASP A 2 53.13 -10.64 64.51
C ASP A 2 53.74 -10.63 63.12
N LEU A 3 54.10 -9.55 62.56
CA LEU A 3 54.41 -8.14 62.78
C LEU A 3 55.04 -7.61 61.48
N ARG A 4 54.66 -6.42 61.06
CA ARG A 4 55.52 -5.26 60.68
C ARG A 4 56.57 -5.50 59.60
N ALA A 5 56.88 -4.57 58.69
CA ALA A 5 56.85 -3.12 58.70
C ALA A 5 57.21 -2.59 57.29
N HIS A 6 56.74 -1.37 56.98
CA HIS A 6 57.31 -0.37 56.06
C HIS A 6 58.74 0.06 56.48
N PRO A 7 59.49 0.89 55.71
CA PRO A 7 59.18 1.85 54.64
C PRO A 7 60.30 1.98 53.53
N THR A 8 60.21 2.76 52.52
CA THR A 8 60.75 4.11 52.22
C THR A 8 60.86 4.36 50.73
N HIS A 9 60.39 5.52 50.35
CA HIS A 9 60.76 6.28 49.15
C HIS A 9 62.23 6.75 49.20
N PRO A 10 62.92 7.19 48.08
CA PRO A 10 62.55 8.33 47.26
C PRO A 10 63.02 8.34 45.78
N ASP A 11 62.41 9.21 45.05
CA ASP A 11 62.90 10.32 44.21
C ASP A 11 63.26 10.13 42.72
N ARG A 12 62.46 10.89 41.94
CA ARG A 12 62.77 11.70 40.74
C ARG A 12 63.60 11.10 39.61
N ARG A 13 62.98 11.05 38.41
CA ARG A 13 63.40 11.89 37.23
C ARG A 13 62.37 11.89 36.12
N ILE A 14 62.06 13.08 35.71
CA ILE A 14 61.30 13.49 34.55
C ILE A 14 62.08 13.08 33.28
N GLN A 15 61.41 12.37 32.34
CA GLN A 15 61.79 12.44 30.96
C GLN A 15 60.58 12.51 30.05
N LEU A 16 60.52 13.63 29.34
CA LEU A 16 59.64 13.91 28.19
C LEU A 16 59.90 12.90 27.06
N GLY A 17 58.90 12.14 26.70
CA GLY A 17 58.88 11.24 25.54
C GLY A 17 57.62 11.45 24.74
N ARG A 18 57.78 12.11 23.63
CA ARG A 18 56.93 12.39 22.46
C ARG A 18 55.67 11.51 22.35
N LEU A 19 54.53 12.17 22.27
CA LEU A 19 53.26 11.68 21.77
C LEU A 19 53.39 11.31 20.27
N GLN A 20 53.41 10.05 19.98
CA GLN A 20 53.09 9.54 18.64
C GLN A 20 51.58 9.30 18.58
N ARG A 21 50.89 10.25 17.96
CA ARG A 21 49.46 10.12 17.63
C ARG A 21 49.34 9.09 16.52
N SER A 22 48.74 7.94 16.80
CA SER A 22 48.37 6.97 15.78
C SER A 22 47.11 7.47 15.06
N GLU A 23 47.32 7.90 13.80
CA GLU A 23 46.27 8.19 12.85
C GLU A 23 45.62 6.90 12.33
N HIS A 24 44.70 6.29 13.07
CA HIS A 24 43.94 5.13 12.62
C HIS A 24 42.45 5.19 12.96
N GLY A 25 41.86 6.38 13.07
CA GLY A 25 40.42 6.54 13.45
C GLY A 25 39.54 7.26 12.42
N GLN A 26 40.06 7.69 11.25
CA GLN A 26 39.35 8.68 10.42
C GLN A 26 38.91 8.18 9.04
N ARG A 27 38.98 6.87 8.76
CA ARG A 27 38.53 6.34 7.44
C ARG A 27 37.14 5.68 7.43
N ARG A 28 36.43 5.59 8.56
CA ARG A 28 35.12 4.93 8.61
C ARG A 28 33.91 5.86 8.47
N HIS A 29 34.09 7.18 8.53
CA HIS A 29 32.95 8.12 8.41
C HIS A 29 32.77 8.76 7.03
N CYS A 30 33.73 8.63 6.12
CA CYS A 30 33.59 9.18 4.77
C CYS A 30 32.74 8.32 3.82
N PHE A 31 32.55 7.02 4.10
CA PHE A 31 31.71 6.16 3.23
C PHE A 31 30.21 6.31 3.46
N ALA A 32 29.78 6.74 4.65
CA ALA A 32 28.36 6.94 4.95
C ALA A 32 27.80 8.24 4.37
N ILE A 33 28.63 9.26 4.21
CA ILE A 33 28.22 10.58 3.68
C ILE A 33 28.14 10.57 2.15
N SER A 34 28.96 9.77 1.47
CA SER A 34 28.92 9.65 0.00
C SER A 34 27.68 8.92 -0.52
N LEU A 35 27.04 8.04 0.27
CA LEU A 35 25.82 7.36 -0.12
C LEU A 35 24.59 8.28 0.00
N LEU A 36 24.63 9.28 0.88
CA LEU A 36 23.56 10.28 1.03
C LEU A 36 23.55 11.31 -0.11
N LEU A 37 24.69 11.56 -0.75
CA LEU A 37 24.80 12.49 -1.88
C LEU A 37 24.32 11.89 -3.22
N ILE A 38 24.24 10.56 -3.32
CA ILE A 38 23.68 9.88 -4.52
C ILE A 38 22.12 9.91 -4.50
N LEU A 39 21.51 10.11 -3.33
CA LEU A 39 20.07 10.32 -3.14
C LEU A 39 19.69 11.82 -3.14
N GLY A 40 20.62 12.71 -3.46
CA GLY A 40 20.39 14.13 -3.63
C GLY A 40 19.53 14.47 -4.84
N PRO A 41 19.26 15.75 -5.13
CA PRO A 41 18.20 16.24 -6.03
C PRO A 41 18.19 15.72 -7.48
N GLY A 42 19.08 14.81 -7.84
CA GLY A 42 19.10 14.14 -9.15
C GLY A 42 17.95 13.13 -9.38
N LEU A 43 17.16 12.74 -8.34
CA LEU A 43 15.97 11.90 -8.50
C LEU A 43 14.68 12.70 -8.77
N SER A 44 14.78 14.01 -8.86
CA SER A 44 13.66 14.90 -9.23
C SER A 44 13.50 15.05 -10.75
N CYS A 45 14.01 14.14 -11.57
CA CYS A 45 13.57 14.09 -12.96
C CYS A 45 12.12 13.66 -12.96
N ALA A 46 11.21 14.59 -13.31
CA ALA A 46 9.80 14.28 -13.48
C ALA A 46 9.69 13.08 -14.42
N ALA A 47 9.11 12.00 -13.92
CA ALA A 47 8.87 10.83 -14.75
C ALA A 47 7.61 11.08 -15.56
N GLU A 48 7.62 10.70 -16.83
CA GLU A 48 6.49 10.82 -17.73
C GLU A 48 6.08 9.44 -18.24
N LEU A 49 4.77 9.17 -18.18
CA LEU A 49 4.19 7.94 -18.67
C LEU A 49 4.23 7.91 -20.20
N GLN A 50 5.05 7.03 -20.75
CA GLN A 50 5.24 6.90 -22.18
C GLN A 50 4.14 6.05 -22.83
N PRO A 51 3.83 6.26 -24.14
CA PRO A 51 2.80 5.49 -24.85
C PRO A 51 3.06 3.97 -24.86
N GLU A 52 4.31 3.55 -25.01
CA GLU A 52 4.69 2.13 -24.99
C GLU A 52 4.51 1.51 -23.62
N THR A 53 4.75 2.26 -22.53
CA THR A 53 4.48 1.83 -21.15
C THR A 53 2.98 1.60 -20.95
N LEU A 54 2.17 2.53 -21.46
CA LEU A 54 0.70 2.43 -21.38
C LEU A 54 0.17 1.26 -22.22
N ALA A 55 0.73 1.01 -23.41
CA ALA A 55 0.35 -0.13 -24.23
C ALA A 55 0.66 -1.46 -23.52
N ALA A 56 1.84 -1.60 -22.91
CA ALA A 56 2.22 -2.77 -22.13
C ALA A 56 1.31 -2.95 -20.88
N TRP A 57 0.96 -1.86 -20.20
CA TRP A 57 -0.02 -1.87 -19.11
C TRP A 57 -1.38 -2.39 -19.56
N ASN A 58 -1.93 -1.86 -20.66
CA ASN A 58 -3.23 -2.28 -21.19
C ASN A 58 -3.23 -3.76 -21.54
N HIS A 59 -2.18 -4.25 -22.19
CA HIS A 59 -2.03 -5.67 -22.49
C HIS A 59 -2.02 -6.53 -21.22
N TYR A 60 -1.29 -6.12 -20.18
CA TYR A 60 -1.24 -6.82 -18.90
C TYR A 60 -2.61 -6.91 -18.23
N ILE A 61 -3.37 -5.80 -18.23
CA ILE A 61 -4.72 -5.77 -17.66
C ILE A 61 -5.69 -6.68 -18.41
N GLU A 62 -5.61 -6.73 -19.74
CA GLU A 62 -6.44 -7.68 -20.51
C GLU A 62 -6.10 -9.14 -20.15
N GLN A 63 -4.83 -9.48 -19.93
CA GLN A 63 -4.45 -10.79 -19.44
C GLN A 63 -4.98 -11.06 -18.03
N ALA A 64 -4.96 -10.08 -17.11
CA ALA A 64 -5.54 -10.22 -15.77
C ALA A 64 -7.06 -10.46 -15.83
N LYS A 65 -7.77 -9.76 -16.71
CA LYS A 65 -9.20 -9.99 -16.94
C LYS A 65 -9.47 -11.39 -17.51
N MET A 66 -8.64 -11.87 -18.45
CA MET A 66 -8.75 -13.24 -18.96
C MET A 66 -8.54 -14.28 -17.85
N ARG A 67 -7.54 -14.12 -16.99
CA ARG A 67 -7.34 -14.98 -15.81
C ARG A 67 -8.57 -14.99 -14.91
N MET A 68 -9.19 -13.82 -14.69
CA MET A 68 -10.42 -13.74 -13.89
C MET A 68 -11.58 -14.47 -14.57
N ASN A 69 -11.76 -14.33 -15.87
CA ASN A 69 -12.81 -15.03 -16.62
C ASN A 69 -12.67 -16.56 -16.51
N LEU A 70 -11.45 -17.09 -16.61
CA LEU A 70 -11.18 -18.53 -16.43
C LEU A 70 -11.61 -19.03 -15.02
N ARG A 71 -11.61 -18.17 -14.01
CA ARG A 71 -12.09 -18.52 -12.66
C ARG A 71 -13.62 -18.60 -12.57
N LEU A 72 -14.33 -18.10 -13.55
CA LEU A 72 -15.80 -18.18 -13.62
C LEU A 72 -16.29 -19.49 -14.26
N ASP A 73 -15.39 -20.21 -14.94
CA ASP A 73 -15.73 -21.46 -15.62
C ASP A 73 -16.04 -22.59 -14.63
N ALA A 74 -16.91 -23.50 -15.05
CA ALA A 74 -17.27 -24.67 -14.25
C ALA A 74 -16.04 -25.56 -14.00
N GLY A 75 -15.81 -25.91 -12.73
CA GLY A 75 -14.66 -26.72 -12.31
C GLY A 75 -13.40 -25.93 -11.95
N SER A 76 -13.38 -24.63 -12.19
CA SER A 76 -12.28 -23.77 -11.74
C SER A 76 -12.48 -23.28 -10.32
N HIS A 77 -11.38 -23.04 -9.59
CA HIS A 77 -11.43 -22.38 -8.28
C HIS A 77 -11.73 -20.89 -8.46
N PHE A 78 -12.87 -20.44 -7.93
CA PHE A 78 -13.25 -19.03 -7.96
C PHE A 78 -12.29 -18.18 -7.12
N LEU A 79 -11.98 -18.66 -5.92
CA LEU A 79 -11.01 -18.01 -5.05
C LEU A 79 -9.61 -18.60 -5.24
N TRP A 80 -8.59 -17.74 -5.18
CA TRP A 80 -7.19 -18.14 -5.10
C TRP A 80 -6.89 -18.97 -3.84
N LEU A 81 -7.64 -18.73 -2.76
CA LEU A 81 -7.51 -19.49 -1.52
C LEU A 81 -7.79 -20.98 -1.70
N ASP A 82 -8.61 -21.35 -2.67
CA ASP A 82 -9.03 -22.74 -2.88
C ASP A 82 -8.04 -23.55 -3.73
N GLU A 83 -7.08 -22.90 -4.36
CA GLU A 83 -6.03 -23.58 -5.11
C GLU A 83 -5.06 -24.37 -4.21
N GLU A 84 -4.94 -23.97 -2.93
CA GLU A 84 -4.15 -24.66 -1.93
C GLU A 84 -4.90 -24.76 -0.60
N SER A 85 -5.12 -25.96 -0.12
CA SER A 85 -5.93 -26.27 1.08
C SER A 85 -5.45 -25.57 2.36
N ASP A 86 -4.16 -25.20 2.44
CA ASP A 86 -3.61 -24.47 3.60
C ASP A 86 -4.02 -23.01 3.65
N ARG A 87 -4.21 -22.35 2.51
CA ARG A 87 -4.52 -20.92 2.44
C ARG A 87 -5.83 -20.59 3.14
N ALA A 88 -6.92 -21.30 2.82
CA ALA A 88 -8.24 -21.11 3.46
C ALA A 88 -8.19 -21.35 4.97
N ARG A 89 -7.46 -22.37 5.41
CA ARG A 89 -7.26 -22.65 6.84
C ARG A 89 -6.53 -21.52 7.57
N ARG A 90 -5.52 -20.92 6.97
CA ARG A 90 -4.73 -19.81 7.54
C ARG A 90 -5.58 -18.54 7.70
N VAL A 91 -6.32 -18.14 6.66
CA VAL A 91 -7.16 -16.94 6.76
C VAL A 91 -8.31 -17.11 7.76
N ARG A 92 -8.87 -18.32 7.89
CA ARG A 92 -9.87 -18.62 8.93
C ARG A 92 -9.33 -18.48 10.35
N ARG A 93 -8.03 -18.68 10.57
CA ARG A 93 -7.35 -18.38 11.85
C ARG A 93 -7.06 -16.90 12.06
N GLY A 94 -7.50 -16.01 11.14
CA GLY A 94 -7.37 -14.56 11.24
C GLY A 94 -6.17 -13.97 10.49
N GLU A 95 -5.37 -14.81 9.80
CA GLU A 95 -4.24 -14.33 9.01
C GLU A 95 -4.73 -13.56 7.77
N ILE A 96 -3.98 -12.52 7.38
CA ILE A 96 -4.13 -11.86 6.10
C ILE A 96 -2.98 -12.34 5.23
N LEU A 97 -3.30 -13.09 4.19
CA LEU A 97 -2.31 -13.63 3.26
C LEU A 97 -2.04 -12.64 2.15
N VAL A 98 -0.77 -12.39 1.86
CA VAL A 98 -0.35 -11.61 0.70
C VAL A 98 0.68 -12.41 -0.08
N ALA A 99 0.47 -12.54 -1.39
CA ALA A 99 1.38 -13.23 -2.27
C ALA A 99 1.55 -12.48 -3.60
N PRO A 100 2.69 -12.64 -4.28
CA PRO A 100 2.83 -12.19 -5.65
C PRO A 100 1.95 -13.05 -6.58
N VAL A 101 1.33 -12.43 -7.58
CA VAL A 101 0.57 -13.19 -8.60
C VAL A 101 1.53 -13.88 -9.56
N ASN A 102 2.60 -13.20 -9.95
CA ASN A 102 3.63 -13.74 -10.84
C ASN A 102 5.01 -13.58 -10.21
N GLY A 103 5.76 -14.69 -10.07
CA GLY A 103 7.16 -14.69 -9.67
C GLY A 103 7.46 -13.81 -8.46
N SER A 104 8.03 -12.63 -8.69
CA SER A 104 8.38 -11.66 -7.63
C SER A 104 7.28 -10.62 -7.35
N GLY A 105 6.12 -10.69 -7.99
CA GLY A 105 5.07 -9.68 -7.95
C GLY A 105 5.41 -8.41 -8.73
N ARG A 106 6.36 -8.50 -9.65
CA ARG A 106 6.81 -7.40 -10.50
C ARG A 106 7.06 -7.87 -11.92
N THR A 107 6.64 -7.06 -12.87
CA THR A 107 6.89 -7.27 -14.30
C THR A 107 7.46 -5.97 -14.88
N GLU A 108 8.66 -6.05 -15.43
CA GLU A 108 9.27 -4.92 -16.13
C GLU A 108 8.55 -4.69 -17.46
N VAL A 109 8.29 -3.43 -17.76
CA VAL A 109 7.72 -2.97 -19.02
C VAL A 109 8.57 -1.78 -19.51
N PRO A 110 8.48 -1.39 -20.80
CA PRO A 110 9.22 -0.22 -21.29
C PRO A 110 9.01 0.99 -20.37
N ASN A 111 10.09 1.56 -19.85
CA ASN A 111 10.09 2.73 -18.95
C ASN A 111 9.21 2.63 -17.69
N GLY A 112 8.76 1.42 -17.30
CA GLY A 112 7.83 1.22 -16.21
C GLY A 112 8.00 -0.11 -15.49
N LEU A 113 7.24 -0.24 -14.40
CA LEU A 113 7.19 -1.44 -13.58
C LEU A 113 5.74 -1.72 -13.17
N ILE A 114 5.25 -2.90 -13.48
CA ILE A 114 3.95 -3.38 -13.02
C ILE A 114 4.16 -4.18 -11.74
N HIS A 115 3.39 -3.83 -10.70
CA HIS A 115 3.31 -4.55 -9.44
C HIS A 115 1.99 -5.32 -9.43
N ASP A 116 2.02 -6.62 -9.14
CA ASP A 116 0.82 -7.47 -9.11
C ASP A 116 0.86 -8.39 -7.88
N TRP A 117 -0.04 -8.12 -6.95
CA TRP A 117 -0.14 -8.79 -5.67
C TRP A 117 -1.56 -9.19 -5.36
N ILE A 118 -1.74 -10.39 -4.82
CA ILE A 118 -3.01 -10.85 -4.28
C ILE A 118 -2.97 -10.81 -2.77
N VAL A 119 -4.06 -10.31 -2.17
CA VAL A 119 -4.31 -10.35 -0.72
C VAL A 119 -5.62 -11.05 -0.46
N ALA A 120 -5.66 -11.86 0.59
CA ALA A 120 -6.85 -12.60 0.98
C ALA A 120 -7.01 -12.64 2.50
N ALA A 121 -8.26 -12.58 2.98
CA ALA A 121 -8.63 -12.69 4.38
C ALA A 121 -10.02 -13.30 4.54
N PHE A 122 -10.30 -13.79 5.75
CA PHE A 122 -11.63 -14.21 6.20
C PHE A 122 -12.20 -13.16 7.16
N PHE A 123 -13.44 -12.76 6.92
CA PHE A 123 -14.21 -11.87 7.78
C PHE A 123 -15.30 -12.69 8.46
N PRO A 124 -15.14 -13.09 9.73
CA PRO A 124 -16.08 -13.93 10.44
C PRO A 124 -17.35 -13.16 10.82
N ASP A 125 -18.43 -13.89 11.10
CA ASP A 125 -19.68 -13.39 11.66
C ASP A 125 -20.28 -12.23 10.85
N THR A 126 -20.17 -12.31 9.53
CA THR A 126 -20.70 -11.29 8.61
C THR A 126 -21.25 -11.92 7.33
N THR A 127 -22.03 -11.16 6.59
CA THR A 127 -22.64 -11.56 5.32
C THR A 127 -21.98 -10.84 4.15
N ILE A 128 -22.11 -11.42 2.96
CA ILE A 128 -21.60 -10.83 1.73
C ILE A 128 -22.22 -9.44 1.47
N GLU A 129 -23.50 -9.26 1.83
CA GLU A 129 -24.19 -7.98 1.73
C GLU A 129 -23.52 -6.91 2.59
N LYS A 130 -23.23 -7.23 3.85
CA LYS A 130 -22.58 -6.27 4.76
C LYS A 130 -21.19 -5.89 4.28
N VAL A 131 -20.38 -6.86 3.84
CA VAL A 131 -19.06 -6.60 3.27
C VAL A 131 -19.17 -5.74 2.03
N PHE A 132 -20.10 -6.07 1.13
CA PHE A 132 -20.29 -5.38 -0.14
C PHE A 132 -20.75 -3.93 0.05
N VAL A 133 -21.75 -3.69 0.92
CA VAL A 133 -22.20 -2.34 1.27
C VAL A 133 -21.04 -1.54 1.87
N THR A 134 -20.29 -2.12 2.83
CA THR A 134 -19.16 -1.42 3.45
C THR A 134 -18.09 -1.04 2.45
N THR A 135 -17.69 -1.96 1.56
CA THR A 135 -16.65 -1.69 0.55
C THR A 135 -17.14 -0.80 -0.59
N GLY A 136 -18.45 -0.60 -0.74
CA GLY A 136 -19.05 0.36 -1.67
C GLY A 136 -19.25 1.77 -1.11
N GLU A 137 -19.05 1.98 0.19
CA GLU A 137 -19.19 3.28 0.85
C GLU A 137 -17.98 4.19 0.57
N TYR A 138 -17.77 4.54 -0.69
CA TYR A 138 -16.59 5.30 -1.14
C TYR A 138 -16.44 6.65 -0.43
N ALA A 139 -17.55 7.32 -0.09
CA ALA A 139 -17.51 8.58 0.65
C ALA A 139 -16.91 8.45 2.06
N CYS A 140 -16.96 7.24 2.63
CA CYS A 140 -16.43 6.91 3.96
C CYS A 140 -14.96 6.47 3.97
N TYR A 141 -14.33 6.31 2.83
CA TYR A 141 -12.96 5.79 2.74
C TYR A 141 -11.94 6.63 3.52
N LYS A 142 -12.12 7.95 3.59
CA LYS A 142 -11.32 8.84 4.45
C LYS A 142 -11.41 8.50 5.94
N ASP A 143 -12.48 7.83 6.37
CA ASP A 143 -12.69 7.42 7.75
C ASP A 143 -12.22 5.98 8.00
N PHE A 144 -12.40 5.10 7.02
CA PHE A 144 -11.99 3.70 7.10
C PHE A 144 -10.48 3.51 6.95
N TYR A 145 -9.84 4.28 6.06
CA TYR A 145 -8.45 4.07 5.66
C TYR A 145 -7.49 5.16 6.13
N LYS A 146 -7.72 5.70 7.34
CA LYS A 146 -6.80 6.63 8.00
C LYS A 146 -5.47 5.96 8.34
N PRO A 147 -4.35 6.65 8.24
CA PRO A 147 -4.16 8.02 7.72
C PRO A 147 -3.89 8.06 6.19
N THR A 148 -4.04 6.93 5.50
CA THR A 148 -3.66 6.81 4.09
C THR A 148 -4.61 7.58 3.17
N VAL A 149 -5.92 7.47 3.37
CA VAL A 149 -6.92 8.25 2.63
C VAL A 149 -7.29 9.47 3.45
N VAL A 150 -7.06 10.66 2.91
CA VAL A 150 -7.33 11.94 3.60
C VAL A 150 -8.60 12.61 3.08
N GLU A 151 -8.95 12.37 1.81
CA GLU A 151 -10.22 12.79 1.24
C GLU A 151 -10.83 11.65 0.43
N SER A 152 -12.15 11.55 0.46
CA SER A 152 -12.90 10.59 -0.35
C SER A 152 -14.26 11.13 -0.70
N LYS A 153 -14.71 10.88 -1.95
CA LYS A 153 -15.97 11.40 -2.46
C LYS A 153 -16.56 10.43 -3.48
N LEU A 154 -17.81 10.06 -3.30
CA LEU A 154 -18.60 9.42 -4.35
C LEU A 154 -18.99 10.51 -5.36
N LEU A 155 -18.72 10.29 -6.64
CA LEU A 155 -19.01 11.23 -7.73
C LEU A 155 -20.34 10.87 -8.41
N SER A 156 -20.54 9.61 -8.73
CA SER A 156 -21.77 9.09 -9.35
C SER A 156 -21.93 7.61 -9.13
N THR A 157 -23.16 7.12 -9.22
CA THR A 157 -23.51 5.71 -9.33
C THR A 157 -24.53 5.56 -10.45
N ASP A 158 -24.24 4.62 -11.37
CA ASP A 158 -25.13 4.27 -12.47
C ASP A 158 -25.19 2.72 -12.58
N GLY A 159 -26.32 2.15 -12.14
CA GLY A 159 -26.50 0.72 -12.04
C GLY A 159 -25.43 0.05 -11.18
N SER A 160 -24.62 -0.80 -11.81
CA SER A 160 -23.51 -1.53 -11.15
C SER A 160 -22.16 -0.79 -11.20
N GLU A 161 -22.08 0.35 -11.88
CA GLU A 161 -20.88 1.18 -11.97
C GLU A 161 -20.96 2.36 -10.98
N SER A 162 -19.88 2.60 -10.26
CA SER A 162 -19.70 3.78 -9.41
C SER A 162 -18.44 4.52 -9.83
N SER A 163 -18.48 5.85 -9.76
CA SER A 163 -17.30 6.72 -9.92
C SER A 163 -17.02 7.45 -8.62
N PHE A 164 -15.77 7.51 -8.21
CA PHE A 164 -15.37 8.14 -6.96
C PHE A 164 -13.98 8.76 -7.06
N SER A 165 -13.66 9.67 -6.15
CA SER A 165 -12.35 10.28 -6.05
C SER A 165 -11.75 10.07 -4.67
N LEU A 166 -10.44 9.94 -4.61
CA LEU A 166 -9.65 9.82 -3.39
C LEU A 166 -8.43 10.74 -3.46
N ARG A 167 -8.14 11.40 -2.34
CA ARG A 167 -6.80 11.93 -2.07
C ARG A 167 -6.15 11.03 -1.05
N TRP A 168 -4.96 10.55 -1.36
CA TRP A 168 -4.25 9.61 -0.51
C TRP A 168 -2.76 9.93 -0.40
N LEU A 169 -2.24 9.58 0.78
CA LEU A 169 -0.86 9.81 1.18
C LEU A 169 -0.09 8.50 1.13
N LYS A 170 1.09 8.54 0.59
CA LYS A 170 2.04 7.44 0.71
C LYS A 170 3.35 7.94 1.28
N LYS A 171 3.74 7.36 2.40
CA LYS A 171 5.05 7.57 3.00
C LYS A 171 5.97 6.43 2.60
N ALA A 172 7.08 6.78 1.98
CA ALA A 172 8.13 5.82 1.61
C ALA A 172 9.47 6.40 2.04
N LEU A 173 10.17 5.72 2.97
CA LEU A 173 11.40 6.21 3.57
C LEU A 173 11.22 7.62 4.14
N PHE A 174 11.83 8.63 3.52
CA PHE A 174 11.79 10.03 3.96
C PHE A 174 10.87 10.91 3.09
N VAL A 175 10.17 10.31 2.11
CA VAL A 175 9.33 11.03 1.16
C VAL A 175 7.87 10.75 1.44
N THR A 176 7.07 11.80 1.52
CA THR A 176 5.62 11.72 1.51
C THR A 176 5.14 12.19 0.14
N THR A 177 4.42 11.33 -0.56
CA THR A 177 3.77 11.65 -1.83
C THR A 177 2.27 11.74 -1.59
N VAL A 178 1.66 12.82 -2.05
CA VAL A 178 0.21 13.03 -2.04
C VAL A 178 -0.30 12.87 -3.46
N MET A 179 -1.35 12.11 -3.62
CA MET A 179 -1.94 11.83 -4.93
C MET A 179 -3.46 12.01 -4.91
N ASP A 180 -3.99 12.67 -5.92
CA ASP A 180 -5.41 12.70 -6.24
C ASP A 180 -5.70 11.68 -7.33
N GLY A 181 -6.70 10.84 -7.11
CA GLY A 181 -7.14 9.85 -8.08
C GLY A 181 -8.64 9.84 -8.28
N ASP A 182 -9.06 9.66 -9.53
CA ASP A 182 -10.42 9.33 -9.90
C ASP A 182 -10.48 7.87 -10.32
N TYR A 183 -11.52 7.20 -9.89
CA TYR A 183 -11.69 5.75 -10.03
C TYR A 183 -13.09 5.43 -10.52
N LYS A 184 -13.18 4.29 -11.20
CA LYS A 184 -14.43 3.61 -11.49
C LYS A 184 -14.41 2.23 -10.87
N ALA A 185 -15.56 1.79 -10.40
CA ALA A 185 -15.79 0.47 -9.85
C ALA A 185 -17.00 -0.17 -10.53
N TYR A 186 -16.88 -1.45 -10.87
CA TYR A 186 -17.96 -2.24 -11.48
C TYR A 186 -18.01 -3.61 -10.81
N TYR A 187 -19.19 -3.99 -10.31
CA TYR A 187 -19.36 -5.24 -9.58
C TYR A 187 -20.47 -6.10 -10.19
N LEU A 188 -20.24 -7.41 -10.17
CA LEU A 188 -21.11 -8.42 -10.71
C LEU A 188 -21.47 -9.47 -9.65
N ARG A 189 -22.70 -9.92 -9.68
CA ARG A 189 -23.17 -11.06 -8.92
C ARG A 189 -22.88 -12.34 -9.68
N ARG A 190 -22.11 -13.26 -9.09
CA ARG A 190 -21.88 -14.59 -9.62
C ARG A 190 -22.96 -15.56 -9.12
N SER A 191 -23.30 -15.46 -7.83
CA SER A 191 -24.36 -16.25 -7.18
C SER A 191 -24.95 -15.46 -6.02
N GLU A 192 -25.85 -16.06 -5.26
CA GLU A 192 -26.37 -15.50 -4.02
C GLU A 192 -25.25 -15.20 -3.01
N LYS A 193 -24.24 -16.08 -2.96
CA LYS A 193 -23.14 -16.07 -2.00
C LYS A 193 -21.80 -15.68 -2.59
N SER A 194 -21.73 -15.28 -3.84
CA SER A 194 -20.48 -14.87 -4.46
C SER A 194 -20.63 -13.67 -5.39
N ARG A 195 -19.66 -12.75 -5.30
CA ARG A 195 -19.54 -11.55 -6.13
C ARG A 195 -18.09 -11.32 -6.52
N TYR A 196 -17.92 -10.60 -7.60
CA TYR A 196 -16.62 -10.11 -8.04
C TYR A 196 -16.77 -8.74 -8.67
N GLY A 197 -15.66 -8.04 -8.83
CA GLY A 197 -15.69 -6.74 -9.47
C GLY A 197 -14.30 -6.21 -9.77
N PHE A 198 -14.32 -5.10 -10.47
CA PHE A 198 -13.14 -4.41 -10.97
C PHE A 198 -13.15 -2.98 -10.48
N VAL A 199 -12.00 -2.48 -10.07
CA VAL A 199 -11.79 -1.06 -9.81
C VAL A 199 -10.58 -0.62 -10.62
N TRP A 200 -10.69 0.51 -11.30
CA TRP A 200 -9.57 1.08 -12.07
C TRP A 200 -9.49 2.59 -11.93
N SER A 201 -8.28 3.10 -11.95
CA SER A 201 -8.06 4.54 -12.00
C SER A 201 -8.32 5.06 -13.41
N THR A 202 -9.10 6.13 -13.50
CA THR A 202 -9.26 6.90 -14.74
C THR A 202 -8.24 8.03 -14.81
N ARG A 203 -7.81 8.53 -13.62
CA ARG A 203 -6.83 9.60 -13.46
C ARG A 203 -6.08 9.39 -12.14
N ILE A 204 -4.77 9.60 -12.15
CA ILE A 204 -3.94 9.79 -10.95
C ILE A 204 -3.00 10.94 -11.22
N GLN A 205 -2.87 11.86 -10.26
CA GLN A 205 -2.02 13.05 -10.31
C GLN A 205 -1.29 13.22 -8.99
N ASP A 206 -0.01 13.56 -9.07
CA ASP A 206 0.73 14.01 -7.89
C ASP A 206 0.24 15.40 -7.46
N VAL A 207 0.14 15.61 -6.16
CA VAL A 207 -0.16 16.89 -5.55
C VAL A 207 1.10 17.42 -4.88
N VAL A 208 1.56 18.58 -5.30
CA VAL A 208 2.71 19.28 -4.68
C VAL A 208 2.19 20.41 -3.80
N ASN A 209 2.90 20.68 -2.72
CA ASN A 209 2.53 21.70 -1.72
C ASN A 209 1.13 21.49 -1.12
N ASP A 210 0.75 20.21 -0.88
CA ASP A 210 -0.54 19.82 -0.33
C ASP A 210 -0.90 20.63 0.93
N GLY A 211 -2.13 21.19 0.95
CA GLY A 211 -2.63 22.01 2.03
C GLY A 211 -2.04 23.44 2.12
N GLN A 212 -1.23 23.88 1.16
CA GLN A 212 -0.67 25.23 1.09
C GLN A 212 -1.39 26.07 0.03
N SER A 213 -1.24 27.39 0.11
CA SER A 213 -1.79 28.32 -0.90
C SER A 213 -1.21 28.12 -2.31
N SER A 214 -0.04 27.46 -2.40
CA SER A 214 0.65 27.09 -3.63
C SER A 214 0.40 25.63 -4.06
N GLU A 215 -0.64 24.98 -3.53
CA GLU A 215 -1.01 23.62 -3.92
C GLU A 215 -1.21 23.52 -5.44
N LEU A 216 -0.58 22.54 -6.05
CA LEU A 216 -0.68 22.29 -7.49
C LEU A 216 -0.81 20.80 -7.76
N LYS A 217 -1.78 20.43 -8.60
CA LYS A 217 -1.91 19.09 -9.16
C LYS A 217 -1.13 19.02 -10.47
N LEU A 218 -0.14 18.11 -10.52
CA LEU A 218 0.65 17.92 -11.73
C LEU A 218 -0.21 17.25 -12.82
N PRO A 219 0.10 17.42 -14.11
CA PRO A 219 -0.60 16.71 -15.18
C PRO A 219 -0.59 15.19 -14.97
N PRO A 220 -1.67 14.47 -15.35
CA PRO A 220 -1.68 13.00 -15.25
C PRO A 220 -0.54 12.37 -16.03
N GLY A 221 0.10 11.36 -15.45
CA GLY A 221 1.23 10.66 -16.06
C GLY A 221 2.57 11.36 -15.88
N THR A 222 2.63 12.49 -15.16
CA THR A 222 3.87 13.20 -14.84
C THR A 222 4.15 13.17 -13.33
N GLY A 223 5.26 13.75 -12.89
CA GLY A 223 5.61 13.88 -11.47
C GLY A 223 6.53 12.80 -10.96
N SER A 224 6.28 12.28 -9.76
CA SER A 224 7.14 11.28 -9.11
C SER A 224 7.19 9.94 -9.88
N GLY A 225 6.15 9.63 -10.63
CA GLY A 225 5.97 8.31 -11.24
C GLY A 225 5.79 7.19 -10.21
N PHE A 226 5.42 7.54 -8.98
CA PHE A 226 5.23 6.58 -7.91
C PHE A 226 4.09 5.61 -8.24
N ILE A 227 2.94 6.11 -8.68
CA ILE A 227 1.85 5.33 -9.30
C ILE A 227 1.22 6.15 -10.42
N TRP A 228 1.16 5.58 -11.61
CA TRP A 228 0.48 6.16 -12.76
C TRP A 228 -0.91 5.59 -13.00
N ARG A 229 -1.07 4.27 -12.71
CA ARG A 229 -2.33 3.55 -12.92
C ARG A 229 -2.53 2.53 -11.80
N LEU A 230 -3.80 2.32 -11.48
CA LEU A 230 -4.25 1.25 -10.58
C LEU A 230 -5.37 0.46 -11.25
N PHE A 231 -5.33 -0.86 -11.07
CA PHE A 231 -6.40 -1.77 -11.43
C PHE A 231 -6.50 -2.82 -10.33
N SER A 232 -7.70 -3.24 -9.98
CA SER A 232 -7.88 -4.34 -9.05
C SER A 232 -9.06 -5.23 -9.40
N ILE A 233 -8.95 -6.49 -9.01
CA ILE A 233 -9.98 -7.51 -9.13
C ILE A 233 -10.33 -7.97 -7.73
N SER A 234 -11.57 -7.75 -7.29
CA SER A 234 -12.09 -8.19 -6.00
C SER A 234 -12.94 -9.43 -6.17
N ARG A 235 -12.83 -10.39 -5.24
CA ARG A 235 -13.65 -11.60 -5.17
C ARG A 235 -14.16 -11.77 -3.74
N PHE A 236 -15.43 -12.10 -3.63
CA PHE A 236 -16.13 -12.29 -2.35
C PHE A 236 -16.91 -13.58 -2.39
N GLU A 237 -16.80 -14.40 -1.34
CA GLU A 237 -17.57 -15.61 -1.20
C GLU A 237 -18.00 -15.83 0.25
N GLU A 238 -19.31 -15.92 0.47
CA GLU A 238 -19.90 -16.21 1.78
C GLU A 238 -19.99 -17.71 1.98
N ARG A 239 -19.24 -18.20 2.95
CA ARG A 239 -19.26 -19.59 3.43
C ARG A 239 -18.61 -19.69 4.81
N ASP A 240 -18.73 -20.83 5.46
CA ASP A 240 -18.06 -21.12 6.75
C ASP A 240 -18.37 -20.12 7.88
N GLY A 241 -19.57 -19.50 7.87
CA GLY A 241 -19.97 -18.53 8.90
C GLY A 241 -19.36 -17.14 8.73
N GLY A 242 -18.94 -16.77 7.52
CA GLY A 242 -18.39 -15.46 7.22
C GLY A 242 -18.14 -15.27 5.75
N VAL A 243 -17.30 -14.31 5.39
CA VAL A 243 -16.96 -13.96 4.01
C VAL A 243 -15.47 -14.05 3.76
N TYR A 244 -15.08 -14.83 2.76
CA TYR A 244 -13.75 -14.79 2.19
C TYR A 244 -13.67 -13.60 1.22
N VAL A 245 -12.65 -12.78 1.41
CA VAL A 245 -12.40 -11.58 0.61
C VAL A 245 -11.02 -11.68 0.00
N GLU A 246 -10.95 -11.50 -1.31
CA GLU A 246 -9.70 -11.42 -2.06
C GLU A 246 -9.64 -10.16 -2.89
N LEU A 247 -8.43 -9.63 -3.04
CA LEU A 247 -8.11 -8.51 -3.91
C LEU A 247 -6.80 -8.78 -4.64
N GLU A 248 -6.84 -8.84 -5.95
CA GLU A 248 -5.68 -8.74 -6.81
C GLU A 248 -5.47 -7.27 -7.13
N ALA A 249 -4.34 -6.71 -6.68
CA ALA A 249 -4.01 -5.30 -6.80
C ALA A 249 -2.86 -5.11 -7.78
N ILE A 250 -3.12 -4.42 -8.88
CA ILE A 250 -2.17 -4.19 -9.96
C ILE A 250 -1.91 -2.69 -10.07
N ALA A 251 -0.64 -2.31 -10.00
CA ALA A 251 -0.20 -0.92 -10.07
C ALA A 251 0.89 -0.73 -11.12
N LEU A 252 0.83 0.35 -11.87
CA LEU A 252 1.88 0.79 -12.77
C LEU A 252 2.64 1.96 -12.15
N SER A 253 3.95 1.84 -12.04
CA SER A 253 4.87 2.89 -11.61
C SER A 253 5.97 3.11 -12.63
N ARG A 254 6.77 4.15 -12.44
CA ARG A 254 8.02 4.30 -13.19
C ARG A 254 8.96 3.13 -12.97
N GLY A 255 9.80 2.85 -13.95
CA GLY A 255 10.88 1.88 -13.82
C GLY A 255 11.91 2.29 -12.76
N VAL A 256 12.60 1.30 -12.20
CA VAL A 256 13.76 1.55 -11.33
C VAL A 256 14.97 1.82 -12.21
N PRO A 257 15.76 2.87 -11.93
CA PRO A 257 16.96 3.15 -12.71
C PRO A 257 17.90 1.93 -12.77
N PRO A 258 18.57 1.69 -13.91
CA PRO A 258 19.51 0.58 -14.06
C PRO A 258 20.55 0.56 -12.92
N GLY A 259 20.85 -0.64 -12.41
CA GLY A 259 21.81 -0.84 -11.32
C GLY A 259 21.29 -0.60 -9.90
N LEU A 260 20.10 0.00 -9.71
CA LEU A 260 19.52 0.25 -8.39
C LEU A 260 18.44 -0.77 -7.97
N GLY A 261 18.08 -1.70 -8.85
CA GLY A 261 17.00 -2.67 -8.61
C GLY A 261 17.22 -3.52 -7.37
N TRP A 262 18.46 -3.95 -7.09
CA TRP A 262 18.79 -4.76 -5.91
C TRP A 262 18.51 -4.05 -4.58
N LEU A 263 18.60 -2.72 -4.55
CA LEU A 263 18.34 -1.89 -3.37
C LEU A 263 16.88 -1.48 -3.26
N VAL A 264 16.28 -1.04 -4.36
CA VAL A 264 14.92 -0.46 -4.39
C VAL A 264 13.84 -1.54 -4.36
N ASN A 265 14.03 -2.62 -5.11
CA ASN A 265 13.03 -3.66 -5.28
C ASN A 265 12.55 -4.33 -3.97
N PRO A 266 13.42 -4.68 -3.00
CA PRO A 266 12.95 -5.26 -1.73
C PRO A 266 12.11 -4.28 -0.92
N VAL A 267 12.45 -2.98 -0.94
CA VAL A 267 11.72 -1.92 -0.24
C VAL A 267 10.32 -1.77 -0.83
N VAL A 268 10.24 -1.68 -2.17
CA VAL A 268 8.95 -1.54 -2.88
C VAL A 268 8.05 -2.76 -2.64
N SER A 269 8.59 -3.99 -2.68
CA SER A 269 7.82 -5.19 -2.41
C SER A 269 7.26 -5.22 -0.98
N ARG A 270 8.09 -4.90 0.03
CA ARG A 270 7.63 -4.81 1.43
C ARG A 270 6.56 -3.75 1.61
N LEU A 271 6.72 -2.61 0.95
CA LEU A 271 5.78 -1.49 1.01
C LEU A 271 4.42 -1.89 0.40
N SER A 272 4.42 -2.62 -0.71
CA SER A 272 3.21 -3.15 -1.34
C SER A 272 2.50 -4.13 -0.41
N GLN A 273 3.21 -5.12 0.12
CA GLN A 273 2.65 -6.12 1.04
C GLN A 273 2.08 -5.49 2.31
N SER A 274 2.84 -4.64 3.00
CA SER A 274 2.39 -3.98 4.23
C SER A 274 1.18 -3.09 4.01
N SER A 275 1.07 -2.44 2.85
CA SER A 275 -0.08 -1.62 2.49
C SER A 275 -1.34 -2.45 2.30
N LEU A 276 -1.24 -3.61 1.66
CA LEU A 276 -2.36 -4.52 1.46
C LEU A 276 -2.83 -5.14 2.78
N VAL A 277 -1.91 -5.54 3.67
CA VAL A 277 -2.25 -6.01 5.02
C VAL A 277 -2.99 -4.93 5.80
N THR A 278 -2.48 -3.70 5.78
CA THR A 278 -3.11 -2.56 6.47
C THR A 278 -4.50 -2.29 5.91
N PHE A 279 -4.64 -2.23 4.58
CA PHE A 279 -5.92 -2.02 3.90
C PHE A 279 -6.95 -3.09 4.30
N PHE A 280 -6.59 -4.38 4.28
CA PHE A 280 -7.49 -5.47 4.67
C PHE A 280 -7.85 -5.46 6.16
N SER A 281 -6.89 -5.11 7.03
CA SER A 281 -7.16 -4.94 8.47
C SER A 281 -8.18 -3.83 8.71
N GLN A 282 -8.02 -2.70 8.03
CA GLN A 282 -8.95 -1.56 8.13
C GLN A 282 -10.30 -1.87 7.51
N THR A 283 -10.36 -2.59 6.39
CA THR A 283 -11.62 -3.05 5.78
C THR A 283 -12.37 -3.96 6.74
N ARG A 284 -11.70 -4.92 7.37
CA ARG A 284 -12.31 -5.82 8.35
C ARG A 284 -12.88 -5.05 9.55
N GLU A 285 -12.16 -4.03 10.02
CA GLU A 285 -12.64 -3.17 11.11
C GLU A 285 -13.82 -2.32 10.67
N ALA A 286 -13.80 -1.76 9.47
CA ALA A 286 -14.94 -1.03 8.91
C ALA A 286 -16.20 -1.91 8.82
N VAL A 287 -16.06 -3.15 8.32
CA VAL A 287 -17.16 -4.13 8.25
C VAL A 287 -17.72 -4.45 9.65
N ARG A 288 -16.86 -4.57 10.67
CA ARG A 288 -17.29 -4.83 12.05
C ARG A 288 -18.03 -3.64 12.66
N SER A 289 -17.54 -2.43 12.42
CA SER A 289 -18.00 -1.21 13.09
C SER A 289 -19.27 -0.61 12.48
N LEU A 290 -19.60 -0.91 11.22
CA LEU A 290 -20.82 -0.42 10.59
C LEU A 290 -22.02 -1.25 11.04
N PRO A 291 -23.16 -0.60 11.43
CA PRO A 291 -24.40 -1.29 11.73
C PRO A 291 -24.95 -1.98 10.47
N GLN A 292 -25.68 -3.05 10.65
CA GLN A 292 -26.22 -3.90 9.56
C GLN A 292 -27.18 -3.17 8.60
N ARG A 293 -27.68 -1.98 8.99
CA ARG A 293 -28.61 -1.11 8.25
C ARG A 293 -28.05 0.31 8.09
N ALA A 294 -26.77 0.47 7.80
CA ALA A 294 -26.24 1.79 7.45
C ALA A 294 -26.69 2.14 6.02
N GLY A 295 -27.70 2.99 5.92
CA GLY A 295 -28.07 3.64 4.67
C GLY A 295 -26.99 4.66 4.27
N LEU A 296 -27.05 5.15 3.03
CA LEU A 296 -26.11 6.04 2.33
C LEU A 296 -25.70 7.34 3.07
N ASP A 297 -26.29 7.62 4.25
CA ASP A 297 -26.03 8.85 5.03
C ASP A 297 -25.02 8.66 6.18
N SER A 298 -24.38 7.50 6.31
CA SER A 298 -23.70 7.11 7.55
C SER A 298 -22.42 7.89 7.88
N CYS A 299 -21.72 8.47 6.90
CA CYS A 299 -20.48 9.22 7.14
C CYS A 299 -20.71 10.72 7.41
N GLY A 300 -21.75 11.34 6.85
CA GLY A 300 -22.13 12.72 7.15
C GLY A 300 -22.73 12.91 8.53
N SER A 301 -23.51 11.95 9.02
CA SER A 301 -24.24 12.00 10.28
C SER A 301 -23.37 11.85 11.53
N ARG A 302 -22.22 11.13 11.45
CA ARG A 302 -21.32 10.96 12.61
C ARG A 302 -20.60 12.24 13.04
N SER A 303 -20.30 13.14 12.12
CA SER A 303 -19.69 14.43 12.45
C SER A 303 -20.59 15.35 13.28
N SER A 304 -21.92 15.27 13.09
CA SER A 304 -22.89 16.08 13.82
C SER A 304 -23.16 15.55 15.24
N VAL A 305 -23.20 14.23 15.41
CA VAL A 305 -23.47 13.59 16.72
C VAL A 305 -22.28 13.73 17.69
N LEU A 306 -21.05 13.70 17.18
CA LEU A 306 -19.86 13.92 18.02
C LEU A 306 -19.71 15.39 18.43
N ARG A 307 -20.08 16.34 17.58
CA ARG A 307 -20.10 17.78 17.96
C ARG A 307 -21.18 18.08 19.00
N ALA A 308 -22.34 17.42 18.92
CA ALA A 308 -23.45 17.62 19.89
C ALA A 308 -23.13 17.03 21.29
N ARG A 309 -22.23 16.07 21.41
CA ARG A 309 -21.80 15.49 22.70
C ARG A 309 -20.63 16.23 23.34
N SER A 310 -19.92 17.09 22.62
CA SER A 310 -18.82 17.90 23.15
C SER A 310 -19.27 19.28 23.63
N SER A 311 -20.55 19.62 23.53
CA SER A 311 -21.13 20.91 23.95
C SER A 311 -22.19 20.78 25.06
N LYS A 312 -22.09 19.71 25.87
CA LYS A 312 -22.86 19.58 27.12
C LYS A 312 -21.94 19.29 28.30
#